data_e8a75e1dce65ad5fa9c48307dba67826
#
_entry.id   e8a75e1dce65ad5fa9c48307dba67826
#
_cell.length_a   1.000
_cell.length_b   1.000
_cell.length_c   1.000
_cell.angle_alpha   90.00
_cell.angle_beta   90.00
_cell.angle_gamma   90.00
#
_symmetry.space_group_name_H-M   'P 1'
#
loop_
_entity.id
_entity.type
_entity.pdbx_description
1 polymer ?
#
loop_
_entity_poly.entity_id
_entity_poly.type
_entity_poly.pdbx_seq_one_letter_code
_entity_poly.pdbx_strand_id
1 'polypeptide(L)'
;IYPLSAMGAHVSDCPNHTVGRVTPFKTRGDVALCGTFGYELDITRIPQEDRDAIPGQIAAYHRYNDLVRNGDYYRLASYQENNIYDCYMVVSKDKKEALLTYVQVLNRPNFKSRMIKLAGLAPDKKYKVLYEGADENNNSGSDGENQVQMLYGDTLMSAGLRMPGMWGDFKSTLIHLVAE
;
A
#
# COMPACT_ATOMS: atom_id res chain seq x y z
N ILE A 1 -8.81 -12.98 -11.40
CA ILE A 1 -9.94 -13.75 -11.94
C ILE A 1 -11.27 -13.21 -11.40
N TYR A 2 -11.32 -12.85 -10.12
CA TYR A 2 -12.47 -12.14 -9.55
C TYR A 2 -12.14 -10.65 -9.45
N PRO A 3 -13.11 -9.75 -9.67
CA PRO A 3 -12.89 -8.32 -9.44
C PRO A 3 -12.65 -8.07 -7.94
N LEU A 4 -11.84 -7.07 -7.61
CA LEU A 4 -11.54 -6.73 -6.21
C LEU A 4 -12.81 -6.41 -5.41
N SER A 5 -13.84 -5.85 -6.06
CA SER A 5 -15.14 -5.59 -5.45
C SER A 5 -15.91 -6.83 -4.98
N ALA A 6 -15.54 -8.02 -5.47
CA ALA A 6 -16.12 -9.30 -5.06
C ALA A 6 -15.28 -10.02 -3.99
N MET A 7 -14.15 -9.45 -3.60
CA MET A 7 -13.25 -10.02 -2.60
C MET A 7 -13.55 -9.44 -1.23
N GLY A 8 -14.01 -10.28 -0.30
CA GLY A 8 -14.03 -9.90 1.11
C GLY A 8 -12.62 -9.67 1.63
N ALA A 9 -12.40 -8.56 2.31
CA ALA A 9 -11.13 -8.23 2.95
C ALA A 9 -11.40 -7.54 4.28
N HIS A 10 -10.77 -8.04 5.34
CA HIS A 10 -11.04 -7.51 6.68
C HIS A 10 -9.77 -7.43 7.52
N VAL A 11 -9.78 -6.48 8.44
CA VAL A 11 -8.79 -6.37 9.50
C VAL A 11 -9.19 -7.37 10.58
N SER A 12 -8.51 -8.51 10.61
CA SER A 12 -8.79 -9.58 11.57
C SER A 12 -8.01 -9.40 12.87
N ASP A 13 -8.32 -10.23 13.85
CA ASP A 13 -7.66 -10.24 15.17
C ASP A 13 -6.17 -10.56 15.08
N CYS A 14 -5.42 -10.15 16.09
CA CYS A 14 -3.97 -10.34 16.16
C CYS A 14 -3.56 -10.73 17.61
N PRO A 15 -2.76 -11.80 17.78
CA PRO A 15 -2.19 -12.70 16.76
C PRO A 15 -3.22 -13.47 15.94
N ASN A 16 -2.86 -13.82 14.69
CA ASN A 16 -3.75 -14.65 13.87
C ASN A 16 -4.01 -16.00 14.56
N HIS A 17 -5.27 -16.37 14.68
CA HIS A 17 -5.68 -17.55 15.46
C HIS A 17 -5.21 -18.89 14.88
N THR A 18 -4.90 -18.96 13.58
CA THR A 18 -4.46 -20.20 12.93
C THR A 18 -2.94 -20.38 12.97
N VAL A 19 -2.20 -19.32 12.66
CA VAL A 19 -0.73 -19.39 12.45
C VAL A 19 0.06 -18.60 13.48
N GLY A 20 -0.59 -17.97 14.46
CA GLY A 20 0.06 -17.18 15.52
C GLY A 20 0.81 -15.94 15.03
N ARG A 21 0.64 -15.54 13.78
CA ARG A 21 1.37 -14.40 13.19
C ARG A 21 0.91 -13.10 13.81
N VAL A 22 1.89 -12.26 14.16
CA VAL A 22 1.67 -10.88 14.61
C VAL A 22 1.93 -9.95 13.44
N THR A 23 0.88 -9.27 12.94
CA THR A 23 0.98 -8.30 11.85
C THR A 23 0.51 -6.93 12.35
N PRO A 24 1.27 -5.85 12.11
CA PRO A 24 0.88 -4.51 12.53
C PRO A 24 -0.52 -4.11 12.04
N PHE A 25 -1.25 -3.36 12.86
CA PHE A 25 -2.62 -2.92 12.57
C PHE A 25 -2.69 -2.14 11.24
N LYS A 26 -1.72 -1.23 11.02
CA LYS A 26 -1.58 -0.50 9.76
C LYS A 26 -1.51 -1.45 8.56
N THR A 27 -0.64 -2.46 8.60
CA THR A 27 -0.45 -3.40 7.48
C THR A 27 -1.72 -4.21 7.21
N ARG A 28 -2.44 -4.64 8.26
CA ARG A 28 -3.73 -5.32 8.11
C ARG A 28 -4.74 -4.43 7.40
N GLY A 29 -4.80 -3.14 7.76
CA GLY A 29 -5.65 -2.14 7.11
C GLY A 29 -5.27 -1.88 5.66
N ASP A 30 -3.99 -1.63 5.38
CA ASP A 30 -3.50 -1.35 4.02
C ASP A 30 -3.82 -2.50 3.04
N VAL A 31 -3.65 -3.74 3.50
CA VAL A 31 -3.98 -4.93 2.69
C VAL A 31 -5.48 -5.08 2.50
N ALA A 32 -6.28 -4.83 3.54
CA ALA A 32 -7.74 -4.94 3.47
C ALA A 32 -8.38 -3.89 2.54
N LEU A 33 -7.72 -2.75 2.30
CA LEU A 33 -8.20 -1.71 1.39
C LEU A 33 -8.47 -2.20 -0.04
N CYS A 34 -7.80 -3.27 -0.47
CA CYS A 34 -7.96 -3.81 -1.82
C CYS A 34 -9.13 -4.79 -2.00
N GLY A 35 -10.08 -4.78 -1.08
CA GLY A 35 -11.31 -5.59 -1.17
C GLY A 35 -12.50 -4.88 -0.56
N THR A 36 -13.52 -5.65 -0.21
CA THR A 36 -14.65 -5.15 0.58
C THR A 36 -14.20 -5.04 2.03
N PHE A 37 -13.74 -3.84 2.39
CA PHE A 37 -13.11 -3.55 3.67
C PHE A 37 -14.06 -3.70 4.86
N GLY A 38 -13.58 -4.25 5.95
CA GLY A 38 -14.28 -4.33 7.22
C GLY A 38 -13.37 -4.77 8.37
N TYR A 39 -13.94 -4.87 9.55
CA TYR A 39 -13.26 -5.37 10.75
C TYR A 39 -13.91 -6.68 11.21
N GLU A 40 -13.08 -7.69 11.43
CA GLU A 40 -13.46 -8.97 12.01
C GLU A 40 -12.59 -9.23 13.24
N LEU A 41 -12.85 -8.45 14.29
CA LEU A 41 -12.12 -8.48 15.55
C LEU A 41 -12.99 -7.89 16.68
N ASP A 42 -12.64 -8.16 17.92
CA ASP A 42 -13.25 -7.52 19.08
C ASP A 42 -12.56 -6.17 19.36
N ILE A 43 -13.19 -5.07 18.95
CA ILE A 43 -12.63 -3.71 19.11
C ILE A 43 -12.43 -3.30 20.58
N THR A 44 -13.06 -3.99 21.53
CA THR A 44 -12.90 -3.69 22.95
C THR A 44 -11.60 -4.27 23.53
N ARG A 45 -10.98 -5.22 22.81
CA ARG A 45 -9.79 -5.96 23.24
C ARG A 45 -8.50 -5.52 22.56
N ILE A 46 -8.58 -4.74 21.50
CA ILE A 46 -7.37 -4.22 20.81
C ILE A 46 -6.73 -3.07 21.60
N PRO A 47 -5.43 -2.79 21.42
CA PRO A 47 -4.74 -1.64 22.03
C PRO A 47 -5.43 -0.31 21.69
N GLN A 48 -5.27 0.69 22.56
CA GLN A 48 -5.86 2.01 22.34
C GLN A 48 -5.35 2.67 21.05
N GLU A 49 -4.05 2.55 20.77
CA GLU A 49 -3.42 3.06 19.54
C GLU A 49 -4.05 2.49 18.27
N ASP A 50 -4.40 1.20 18.28
CA ASP A 50 -5.09 0.56 17.15
C ASP A 50 -6.52 1.10 17.01
N ARG A 51 -7.24 1.31 18.14
CA ARG A 51 -8.58 1.94 18.13
C ARG A 51 -8.53 3.35 17.55
N ASP A 52 -7.54 4.13 17.95
CA ASP A 52 -7.36 5.52 17.51
C ASP A 52 -7.03 5.59 16.00
N ALA A 53 -6.46 4.54 15.42
CA ALA A 53 -6.16 4.44 13.99
C ALA A 53 -7.38 4.05 13.12
N ILE A 54 -8.44 3.46 13.70
CA ILE A 54 -9.64 3.02 12.97
C ILE A 54 -10.28 4.13 12.12
N PRO A 55 -10.53 5.34 12.63
CA PRO A 55 -11.14 6.40 11.83
C PRO A 55 -10.31 6.74 10.59
N GLY A 56 -8.97 6.74 10.70
CA GLY A 56 -8.06 6.97 9.58
C GLY A 56 -8.14 5.89 8.51
N GLN A 57 -8.21 4.62 8.91
CA GLN A 57 -8.38 3.49 7.98
C GLN A 57 -9.73 3.55 7.26
N ILE A 58 -10.80 3.89 7.96
CA ILE A 58 -12.13 4.06 7.37
C ILE A 58 -12.14 5.23 6.37
N ALA A 59 -11.52 6.34 6.72
CA ALA A 59 -11.40 7.50 5.82
C ALA A 59 -10.60 7.13 4.55
N ALA A 60 -9.50 6.40 4.68
CA ALA A 60 -8.73 5.89 3.56
C ALA A 60 -9.57 4.95 2.67
N TYR A 61 -10.36 4.05 3.27
CA TYR A 61 -11.27 3.20 2.52
C TYR A 61 -12.29 4.01 1.72
N HIS A 62 -12.94 4.99 2.32
CA HIS A 62 -13.89 5.86 1.61
C HIS A 62 -13.24 6.65 0.48
N ARG A 63 -11.98 7.08 0.68
CA ARG A 63 -11.22 7.82 -0.33
C ARG A 63 -10.88 6.97 -1.55
N TYR A 64 -10.45 5.72 -1.34
CA TYR A 64 -9.91 4.86 -2.40
C TYR A 64 -10.88 3.80 -2.92
N ASN A 65 -12.03 3.60 -2.27
CA ASN A 65 -12.96 2.52 -2.61
C ASN A 65 -13.42 2.56 -4.07
N ASP A 66 -13.73 3.75 -4.59
CA ASP A 66 -14.17 3.89 -5.98
C ASP A 66 -13.05 3.50 -6.96
N LEU A 67 -11.82 3.97 -6.72
CA LEU A 67 -10.64 3.58 -7.49
C LEU A 67 -10.41 2.07 -7.46
N VAL A 68 -10.46 1.45 -6.27
CA VAL A 68 -10.22 0.00 -6.10
C VAL A 68 -11.30 -0.82 -6.82
N ARG A 69 -12.55 -0.39 -6.78
CA ARG A 69 -13.68 -1.15 -7.40
C ARG A 69 -13.75 -1.01 -8.91
N ASN A 70 -13.40 0.14 -9.44
CA ASN A 70 -13.61 0.49 -10.85
C ASN A 70 -12.32 0.59 -11.67
N GLY A 71 -11.17 0.67 -11.03
CA GLY A 71 -9.86 0.78 -11.68
C GLY A 71 -9.37 -0.54 -12.30
N ASP A 72 -8.26 -0.45 -13.00
CA ASP A 72 -7.54 -1.59 -13.55
C ASP A 72 -6.48 -2.07 -12.56
N TYR A 73 -6.53 -3.35 -12.19
CA TYR A 73 -5.59 -3.97 -11.26
C TYR A 73 -4.35 -4.49 -11.97
N TYR A 74 -3.17 -4.20 -11.42
CA TYR A 74 -1.88 -4.68 -11.87
C TYR A 74 -1.12 -5.32 -10.71
N ARG A 75 -0.77 -6.61 -10.84
CA ARG A 75 0.17 -7.27 -9.94
C ARG A 75 1.59 -6.99 -10.43
N LEU A 76 2.39 -6.29 -9.63
CA LEU A 76 3.75 -5.89 -9.98
C LEU A 76 4.79 -6.87 -9.44
N ALA A 77 4.52 -7.49 -8.30
CA ALA A 77 5.37 -8.52 -7.72
C ALA A 77 4.56 -9.46 -6.82
N SER A 78 5.01 -10.68 -6.68
CA SER A 78 4.41 -11.68 -5.80
C SER A 78 5.42 -12.22 -4.80
N TYR A 79 5.04 -12.27 -3.52
CA TYR A 79 5.82 -12.92 -2.47
C TYR A 79 6.14 -14.37 -2.78
N GLN A 80 5.22 -15.08 -3.45
CA GLN A 80 5.44 -16.47 -3.86
C GLN A 80 6.61 -16.64 -4.82
N GLU A 81 6.93 -15.61 -5.61
CA GLU A 81 8.04 -15.63 -6.58
C GLU A 81 9.35 -15.12 -5.97
N ASN A 82 9.29 -14.09 -5.14
CA ASN A 82 10.49 -13.40 -4.62
C ASN A 82 10.81 -13.70 -3.16
N ASN A 83 9.87 -14.28 -2.38
CA ASN A 83 9.98 -14.61 -0.96
C ASN A 83 10.33 -13.42 -0.03
N ILE A 84 9.96 -12.20 -0.44
CA ILE A 84 10.28 -11.00 0.34
C ILE A 84 9.08 -10.05 0.44
N TYR A 85 8.39 -9.75 -0.69
CA TYR A 85 7.34 -8.73 -0.74
C TYR A 85 6.26 -9.04 -1.77
N ASP A 86 5.09 -8.48 -1.54
CA ASP A 86 4.04 -8.30 -2.53
C ASP A 86 3.97 -6.84 -2.96
N CYS A 87 3.63 -6.60 -4.22
CA CYS A 87 3.35 -5.27 -4.73
C CYS A 87 2.28 -5.32 -5.81
N TYR A 88 1.28 -4.47 -5.68
CA TYR A 88 0.20 -4.35 -6.66
C TYR A 88 -0.29 -2.91 -6.71
N MET A 89 -0.96 -2.55 -7.78
CA MET A 89 -1.56 -1.23 -7.93
C MET A 89 -2.90 -1.29 -8.65
N VAL A 90 -3.71 -0.28 -8.41
CA VAL A 90 -4.95 -0.02 -9.14
C VAL A 90 -4.84 1.34 -9.81
N VAL A 91 -5.20 1.41 -11.08
CA VAL A 91 -5.14 2.64 -11.89
C VAL A 91 -6.54 2.99 -12.36
N SER A 92 -6.95 4.25 -12.23
CA SER A 92 -8.24 4.73 -12.74
C SER A 92 -8.34 4.58 -14.26
N LYS A 93 -9.54 4.39 -14.77
CA LYS A 93 -9.77 4.20 -16.23
C LYS A 93 -9.28 5.38 -17.08
N ASP A 94 -9.34 6.60 -16.54
CA ASP A 94 -8.85 7.81 -17.19
C ASP A 94 -7.36 8.08 -16.97
N LYS A 95 -6.69 7.19 -16.20
CA LYS A 95 -5.27 7.25 -15.84
C LYS A 95 -4.87 8.56 -15.16
N LYS A 96 -5.78 9.14 -14.38
CA LYS A 96 -5.49 10.33 -13.57
C LYS A 96 -5.08 10.01 -12.16
N GLU A 97 -5.42 8.83 -11.69
CA GLU A 97 -5.21 8.42 -10.31
C GLU A 97 -4.76 6.96 -10.25
N ALA A 98 -3.85 6.65 -9.33
CA ALA A 98 -3.47 5.28 -9.03
C ALA A 98 -3.10 5.12 -7.55
N LEU A 99 -3.39 3.95 -7.00
CA LEU A 99 -3.00 3.54 -5.66
C LEU A 99 -2.08 2.32 -5.77
N LEU A 100 -0.86 2.45 -5.28
CA LEU A 100 0.10 1.37 -5.16
C LEU A 100 0.13 0.88 -3.71
N THR A 101 0.03 -0.42 -3.52
CA THR A 101 0.22 -1.09 -2.24
C THR A 101 1.50 -1.92 -2.29
N TYR A 102 2.44 -1.61 -1.40
CA TYR A 102 3.66 -2.38 -1.22
C TYR A 102 3.68 -3.01 0.16
N VAL A 103 3.88 -4.32 0.24
CA VAL A 103 3.90 -5.09 1.49
C VAL A 103 5.22 -5.84 1.60
N GLN A 104 6.10 -5.39 2.48
CA GLN A 104 7.29 -6.15 2.86
C GLN A 104 6.89 -7.27 3.81
N VAL A 105 6.82 -8.50 3.31
CA VAL A 105 6.45 -9.68 4.10
C VAL A 105 7.60 -10.11 4.99
N LEU A 106 8.81 -10.21 4.42
CA LEU A 106 10.04 -10.54 5.15
C LEU A 106 11.12 -9.49 4.88
N ASN A 107 11.80 -9.08 5.94
CA ASN A 107 13.00 -8.28 5.80
C ASN A 107 14.24 -9.19 5.74
N ARG A 108 15.31 -8.71 5.13
CA ARG A 108 16.59 -9.44 5.04
C ARG A 108 17.75 -8.56 5.45
N PRO A 109 18.80 -9.13 6.04
CA PRO A 109 20.04 -8.40 6.29
C PRO A 109 20.60 -7.81 5.00
N ASN A 110 21.28 -6.68 5.09
CA ASN A 110 21.87 -5.96 3.95
C ASN A 110 20.82 -5.54 2.90
N PHE A 111 19.69 -5.06 3.37
CA PHE A 111 18.62 -4.57 2.52
C PHE A 111 19.14 -3.53 1.51
N LYS A 112 18.85 -3.74 0.25
CA LYS A 112 19.05 -2.75 -0.81
C LYS A 112 17.70 -2.09 -1.14
N SER A 113 17.71 -0.78 -1.37
CA SER A 113 16.50 -0.08 -1.83
C SER A 113 15.95 -0.75 -3.09
N ARG A 114 14.63 -0.89 -3.17
CA ARG A 114 13.96 -1.54 -4.31
C ARG A 114 13.41 -0.52 -5.25
N MET A 115 13.62 -0.75 -6.54
CA MET A 115 12.94 -0.05 -7.62
C MET A 115 11.82 -0.96 -8.12
N ILE A 116 10.58 -0.48 -8.10
CA ILE A 116 9.41 -1.19 -8.62
C ILE A 116 8.93 -0.47 -9.87
N LYS A 117 8.93 -1.15 -11.00
CA LYS A 117 8.35 -0.65 -12.24
C LYS A 117 6.84 -0.68 -12.13
N LEU A 118 6.21 0.45 -12.36
CA LEU A 118 4.76 0.59 -12.31
C LEU A 118 4.14 0.13 -13.65
N ALA A 119 2.81 0.06 -13.70
CA ALA A 119 2.09 -0.36 -14.89
C ALA A 119 0.79 0.45 -15.07
N GLY A 120 0.31 0.51 -16.31
CA GLY A 120 -1.00 1.07 -16.63
C GLY A 120 -1.11 2.59 -16.63
N LEU A 121 -0.05 3.32 -16.29
CA LEU A 121 -0.04 4.78 -16.28
C LEU A 121 -0.06 5.37 -17.70
N ALA A 122 -0.42 6.65 -17.84
CA ALA A 122 -0.26 7.40 -19.08
C ALA A 122 1.21 7.86 -19.19
N PRO A 123 1.93 7.47 -20.27
CA PRO A 123 3.36 7.76 -20.38
C PRO A 123 3.71 9.25 -20.33
N ASP A 124 2.86 10.07 -20.93
CA ASP A 124 2.99 11.51 -21.14
C ASP A 124 2.52 12.37 -19.97
N LYS A 125 1.80 11.79 -19.01
CA LYS A 125 1.34 12.52 -17.82
C LYS A 125 2.40 12.55 -16.73
N LYS A 126 2.46 13.67 -15.99
CA LYS A 126 3.22 13.77 -14.75
C LYS A 126 2.35 13.36 -13.59
N TYR A 127 2.89 12.56 -12.70
CA TYR A 127 2.23 12.09 -11.49
C TYR A 127 2.93 12.63 -10.25
N LYS A 128 2.13 13.24 -9.38
CA LYS A 128 2.53 13.55 -8.02
C LYS A 128 2.52 12.27 -7.20
N VAL A 129 3.65 11.96 -6.55
CA VAL A 129 3.81 10.76 -5.72
C VAL A 129 3.60 11.14 -4.26
N LEU A 130 2.60 10.55 -3.61
CA LEU A 130 2.20 10.84 -2.24
C LEU A 130 2.27 9.55 -1.41
N TYR A 131 3.04 9.56 -0.33
CA TYR A 131 3.13 8.44 0.60
C TYR A 131 2.06 8.61 1.70
N GLU A 132 1.11 7.66 1.78
CA GLU A 132 0.03 7.71 2.74
C GLU A 132 0.50 7.33 4.15
N GLY A 133 0.15 8.15 5.14
CA GLY A 133 0.53 7.93 6.54
C GLY A 133 2.01 8.16 6.85
N ALA A 134 2.76 8.83 5.98
CA ALA A 134 4.03 9.40 6.35
C ALA A 134 3.74 10.60 7.27
N ASP A 135 4.10 10.50 8.55
CA ASP A 135 4.05 11.62 9.47
C ASP A 135 4.90 12.76 8.91
N GLU A 136 4.31 13.94 8.72
CA GLU A 136 5.03 15.14 8.29
C GLU A 136 6.19 15.51 9.25
N ASN A 137 6.21 14.93 10.45
CA ASN A 137 7.18 15.17 11.51
C ASN A 137 8.23 14.05 11.67
N ASN A 138 8.14 12.94 10.94
CA ASN A 138 9.08 11.82 11.12
C ASN A 138 10.24 11.91 10.12
N ASN A 139 11.10 12.89 10.34
CA ASN A 139 12.33 13.17 9.61
C ASN A 139 13.48 12.19 9.98
N SER A 140 13.18 10.90 10.23
CA SER A 140 14.16 9.90 10.65
C SER A 140 14.49 8.88 9.54
N GLY A 141 14.56 9.32 8.30
CA GLY A 141 15.10 8.57 7.17
C GLY A 141 16.12 9.45 6.44
N SER A 142 17.39 9.07 6.44
CA SER A 142 18.43 9.69 5.63
C SER A 142 17.99 9.74 4.17
N ASP A 143 18.15 10.91 3.54
CA ASP A 143 18.00 11.18 2.12
C ASP A 143 16.59 11.41 1.54
N GLY A 144 15.96 12.53 1.88
CA GLY A 144 15.05 13.22 0.93
C GLY A 144 13.63 12.67 0.75
N GLU A 145 13.10 11.84 1.66
CA GLU A 145 11.81 11.14 1.48
C GLU A 145 10.55 12.02 1.63
N ASN A 146 10.67 13.28 2.04
CA ASN A 146 9.53 14.22 2.18
C ASN A 146 9.37 15.20 1.01
N GLN A 147 10.13 15.05 -0.08
CA GLN A 147 9.89 15.86 -1.28
C GLN A 147 8.78 15.21 -2.11
N VAL A 148 7.73 15.96 -2.33
CA VAL A 148 6.71 15.63 -3.34
C VAL A 148 7.42 15.41 -4.66
N GLN A 149 7.50 14.15 -5.09
CA GLN A 149 8.12 13.82 -6.37
C GLN A 149 7.09 13.97 -7.48
N MET A 150 7.51 14.62 -8.57
CA MET A 150 6.73 14.71 -9.81
C MET A 150 7.48 13.93 -10.89
N LEU A 151 6.92 12.80 -11.32
CA LEU A 151 7.52 11.91 -12.28
C LEU A 151 6.58 11.61 -13.45
N TYR A 152 7.14 11.50 -14.66
CA TYR A 152 6.36 11.06 -15.82
C TYR A 152 5.96 9.59 -15.67
N GLY A 153 4.76 9.24 -16.21
CA GLY A 153 4.30 7.86 -16.22
C GLY A 153 5.27 6.92 -16.95
N ASP A 154 5.88 7.38 -18.04
CA ASP A 154 6.93 6.63 -18.74
C ASP A 154 8.12 6.33 -17.82
N THR A 155 8.61 7.31 -17.07
CA THR A 155 9.69 7.13 -16.09
C THR A 155 9.30 6.12 -15.02
N LEU A 156 8.08 6.23 -14.45
CA LEU A 156 7.57 5.32 -13.43
C LEU A 156 7.43 3.88 -13.96
N MET A 157 7.09 3.72 -15.23
CA MET A 157 6.93 2.38 -15.84
C MET A 157 8.25 1.80 -16.34
N SER A 158 9.20 2.60 -16.80
CA SER A 158 10.47 2.12 -17.37
C SER A 158 11.60 2.02 -16.34
N ALA A 159 11.83 3.07 -15.55
CA ALA A 159 12.85 3.12 -14.50
C ALA A 159 12.32 2.64 -13.15
N GLY A 160 11.04 2.86 -12.87
CA GLY A 160 10.37 2.48 -11.62
C GLY A 160 10.35 3.57 -10.55
N LEU A 161 9.71 3.25 -9.44
CA LEU A 161 9.64 4.05 -8.23
C LEU A 161 10.45 3.38 -7.11
N ARG A 162 11.26 4.17 -6.39
CA ARG A 162 11.99 3.67 -5.23
C ARG A 162 11.03 3.43 -4.08
N MET A 163 11.03 2.20 -3.53
CA MET A 163 10.25 1.90 -2.33
C MET A 163 10.98 2.38 -1.09
N PRO A 164 10.24 2.88 -0.09
CA PRO A 164 10.83 3.32 1.18
C PRO A 164 11.49 2.15 1.90
N GLY A 165 12.53 2.46 2.67
CA GLY A 165 13.13 1.51 3.59
C GLY A 165 12.21 1.26 4.78
N MET A 166 11.83 0.01 5.02
CA MET A 166 10.98 -0.38 6.15
C MET A 166 11.71 -1.38 7.05
N TRP A 167 11.70 -1.11 8.37
CA TRP A 167 12.30 -1.99 9.34
C TRP A 167 11.32 -3.09 9.79
N GLY A 168 11.81 -4.34 9.80
CA GLY A 168 11.08 -5.50 10.30
C GLY A 168 10.18 -6.15 9.25
N ASP A 169 9.54 -7.24 9.65
CA ASP A 169 8.63 -8.02 8.83
C ASP A 169 7.21 -7.42 8.85
N PHE A 170 6.40 -7.82 7.89
CA PHE A 170 4.99 -7.46 7.77
C PHE A 170 4.73 -5.95 7.80
N LYS A 171 5.54 -5.17 7.07
CA LYS A 171 5.37 -3.73 6.94
C LYS A 171 4.74 -3.38 5.59
N SER A 172 3.98 -2.31 5.56
CA SER A 172 3.31 -1.85 4.34
C SER A 172 3.41 -0.35 4.14
N THR A 173 3.29 0.06 2.91
CA THR A 173 3.06 1.45 2.54
C THR A 173 2.06 1.53 1.39
N LEU A 174 1.22 2.55 1.44
CA LEU A 174 0.36 2.97 0.35
C LEU A 174 0.99 4.19 -0.32
N ILE A 175 1.01 4.19 -1.64
CA ILE A 175 1.52 5.33 -2.42
C ILE A 175 0.43 5.73 -3.41
N HIS A 176 -0.05 6.96 -3.24
CA HIS A 176 -1.07 7.56 -4.08
C HIS A 176 -0.42 8.38 -5.19
N LEU A 177 -0.80 8.13 -6.42
CA LEU A 177 -0.32 8.86 -7.58
C LEU A 177 -1.48 9.65 -8.19
N VAL A 178 -1.26 10.95 -8.40
CA VAL A 178 -2.25 11.86 -8.97
C VAL A 178 -1.62 12.56 -10.17
N ALA A 179 -2.25 12.43 -11.35
CA ALA A 179 -1.80 13.12 -12.55
C ALA A 179 -2.18 14.61 -12.51
N GLU A 180 -1.27 15.44 -12.97
CA GLU A 180 -1.50 16.87 -13.25
C GLU A 180 -1.80 17.10 -14.72
#